data_dd677093bf1d784ee6b8e32057234d50
#
_entry.id   dd677093bf1d784ee6b8e32057234d50
#
_cell.length_a   1.000
_cell.length_b   1.000
_cell.length_c   1.000
_cell.angle_alpha   90.00
_cell.angle_beta   90.00
_cell.angle_gamma   90.00
#
_symmetry.space_group_name_H-M   'P 1'
#
loop_
_entity.id
_entity.type
_entity.pdbx_description
1 polymer ?
#
loop_
_entity_poly.entity_id
_entity_poly.type
_entity_poly.pdbx_seq_one_letter_code
_entity_poly.pdbx_strand_id
1 'polypeptide(L)'
;MSNLEIGKRIRTLRTEKGLSREAFCGDEKELTVRQLGRIETGNNLPSLAKLDYIAEVLGVPIYQLIDEGLLIVPKEYLKLKTKLIRQSIYGDEEKVRQREAIFEEIQERFYDQLPEDEQVSVEVLQAIDDVYVSENAEFGEGLIEEYFEQTMLRTEYSTNDLLLLYLYFLSLAVKAERDEVTLNKVCLNIVSQTNYDDTNYIHLLQRVLIGLVLYQLDIAYHEFIPEILSILREIMIDIGDTSLKPTVDFIEAKYYLYGEKDKEKALQYYEKAINGAEFLNDMNFKNRVIEEKNKDFP
;
A
#
# COMPACT_ATOMS: atom_id res chain seq x y z
N MET A 1 16.68 -5.50 -26.04
CA MET A 1 17.75 -4.81 -25.26
C MET A 1 17.77 -5.44 -23.86
N SER A 2 18.93 -5.73 -23.30
CA SER A 2 19.04 -6.24 -21.92
C SER A 2 19.03 -5.09 -20.89
N ASN A 3 18.72 -5.41 -19.62
CA ASN A 3 18.76 -4.42 -18.53
C ASN A 3 20.13 -3.72 -18.45
N LEU A 4 21.21 -4.50 -18.68
CA LEU A 4 22.57 -3.99 -18.70
C LEU A 4 22.82 -2.98 -19.83
N GLU A 5 22.24 -3.19 -21.01
CA GLU A 5 22.37 -2.25 -22.14
C GLU A 5 21.63 -0.94 -21.87
N ILE A 6 20.44 -1.02 -21.26
CA ILE A 6 19.67 0.15 -20.81
C ILE A 6 20.49 0.94 -19.80
N GLY A 7 20.96 0.26 -18.75
CA GLY A 7 21.74 0.89 -17.69
C GLY A 7 23.02 1.57 -18.19
N LYS A 8 23.74 0.91 -19.09
CA LYS A 8 24.93 1.49 -19.73
C LYS A 8 24.59 2.73 -20.54
N ARG A 9 23.48 2.72 -21.28
CA ARG A 9 23.04 3.87 -22.08
C ARG A 9 22.70 5.08 -21.20
N ILE A 10 21.92 4.85 -20.13
CA ILE A 10 21.58 5.86 -19.13
C ILE A 10 22.86 6.46 -18.52
N ARG A 11 23.78 5.61 -18.07
CA ARG A 11 25.05 6.03 -17.48
C ARG A 11 25.88 6.86 -18.46
N THR A 12 25.97 6.45 -19.73
CA THR A 12 26.72 7.18 -20.76
C THR A 12 26.16 8.59 -20.94
N LEU A 13 24.84 8.70 -21.17
CA LEU A 13 24.18 9.99 -21.36
C LEU A 13 24.32 10.91 -20.13
N ARG A 14 24.19 10.35 -18.92
CA ARG A 14 24.40 11.11 -17.67
C ARG A 14 25.84 11.64 -17.57
N THR A 15 26.84 10.81 -17.85
CA THR A 15 28.24 11.21 -17.76
C THR A 15 28.64 12.20 -18.86
N GLU A 16 28.08 12.08 -20.06
CA GLU A 16 28.26 13.07 -21.13
C GLU A 16 27.72 14.45 -20.75
N LYS A 17 26.66 14.50 -19.93
CA LYS A 17 26.15 15.76 -19.33
C LYS A 17 26.96 16.24 -18.12
N GLY A 18 27.95 15.49 -17.67
CA GLY A 18 28.79 15.83 -16.51
C GLY A 18 28.06 15.74 -15.17
N LEU A 19 26.92 15.00 -15.10
CA LEU A 19 26.14 14.87 -13.88
C LEU A 19 26.65 13.72 -13.00
N SER A 20 26.89 13.98 -11.70
CA SER A 20 27.01 12.91 -10.69
C SER A 20 25.65 12.23 -10.49
N ARG A 21 25.61 11.08 -9.80
CA ARG A 21 24.33 10.42 -9.47
C ARG A 21 23.49 11.28 -8.55
N GLU A 22 24.11 11.91 -7.57
CA GLU A 22 23.47 12.83 -6.61
C GLU A 22 22.85 14.02 -7.33
N ALA A 23 23.60 14.66 -8.23
CA ALA A 23 23.08 15.77 -9.02
C ALA A 23 21.98 15.37 -10.00
N PHE A 24 22.00 14.11 -10.45
CA PHE A 24 20.96 13.53 -11.33
C PHE A 24 19.66 13.27 -10.58
N CYS A 25 19.74 12.69 -9.37
CA CYS A 25 18.58 12.30 -8.57
C CYS A 25 17.95 13.48 -7.79
N GLY A 26 18.66 14.60 -7.65
CA GLY A 26 18.16 15.82 -7.00
C GLY A 26 17.72 15.58 -5.56
N ASP A 27 16.42 15.73 -5.29
CA ASP A 27 15.82 15.53 -3.96
C ASP A 27 15.46 14.07 -3.64
N GLU A 28 15.79 13.15 -4.54
CA GLU A 28 15.52 11.70 -4.44
C GLU A 28 14.03 11.30 -4.37
N LYS A 29 13.13 12.22 -4.65
CA LYS A 29 11.69 11.98 -4.62
C LYS A 29 11.25 10.97 -5.69
N GLU A 30 11.73 11.12 -6.92
CA GLU A 30 11.36 10.26 -8.05
C GLU A 30 12.32 9.08 -8.24
N LEU A 31 13.62 9.30 -7.97
CA LEU A 31 14.67 8.31 -8.19
C LEU A 31 15.79 8.51 -7.17
N THR A 32 16.07 7.51 -6.33
CA THR A 32 17.19 7.58 -5.38
C THR A 32 18.53 7.29 -6.05
N VAL A 33 19.62 7.78 -5.45
CA VAL A 33 21.00 7.47 -5.90
C VAL A 33 21.25 5.96 -5.93
N ARG A 34 20.71 5.22 -4.97
CA ARG A 34 20.80 3.75 -4.89
C ARG A 34 20.08 3.06 -6.05
N GLN A 35 18.84 3.47 -6.33
CA GLN A 35 18.05 2.95 -7.45
C GLN A 35 18.72 3.25 -8.80
N LEU A 36 19.20 4.49 -9.01
CA LEU A 36 19.97 4.84 -10.22
C LEU A 36 21.21 3.95 -10.37
N GLY A 37 21.93 3.70 -9.27
CA GLY A 37 23.09 2.80 -9.27
C GLY A 37 22.76 1.39 -9.73
N ARG A 38 21.65 0.80 -9.26
CA ARG A 38 21.16 -0.53 -9.67
C ARG A 38 20.74 -0.55 -11.14
N ILE A 39 20.06 0.50 -11.61
CA ILE A 39 19.66 0.62 -13.02
C ILE A 39 20.91 0.71 -13.91
N GLU A 40 21.88 1.57 -13.60
CA GLU A 40 23.11 1.75 -14.38
C GLU A 40 24.00 0.50 -14.45
N THR A 41 23.89 -0.38 -13.45
CA THR A 41 24.61 -1.67 -13.43
C THR A 41 23.82 -2.81 -14.07
N GLY A 42 22.56 -2.56 -14.46
CA GLY A 42 21.68 -3.53 -15.08
C GLY A 42 21.07 -4.54 -14.10
N ASN A 43 21.19 -4.29 -12.79
CA ASN A 43 20.61 -5.15 -11.76
C ASN A 43 19.09 -5.03 -11.72
N ASN A 44 18.55 -3.83 -12.01
CA ASN A 44 17.12 -3.56 -11.98
C ASN A 44 16.66 -2.93 -13.30
N LEU A 45 15.43 -3.28 -13.71
CA LEU A 45 14.72 -2.63 -14.80
C LEU A 45 13.94 -1.42 -14.21
N PRO A 46 14.13 -0.20 -14.74
CA PRO A 46 13.34 0.93 -14.28
C PRO A 46 11.87 0.81 -14.71
N SER A 47 10.95 1.27 -13.89
CA SER A 47 9.55 1.43 -14.28
C SER A 47 9.36 2.53 -15.32
N LEU A 48 8.17 2.60 -15.94
CA LEU A 48 7.87 3.66 -16.91
C LEU A 48 8.00 5.05 -16.28
N ALA A 49 7.49 5.23 -15.05
CA ALA A 49 7.59 6.52 -14.33
C ALA A 49 9.05 6.94 -14.09
N LYS A 50 9.92 6.00 -13.69
CA LYS A 50 11.35 6.27 -13.53
C LYS A 50 12.04 6.57 -14.87
N LEU A 51 11.63 5.89 -15.95
CA LEU A 51 12.16 6.17 -17.28
C LEU A 51 11.74 7.56 -17.79
N ASP A 52 10.50 7.98 -17.51
CA ASP A 52 10.03 9.34 -17.81
C ASP A 52 10.90 10.38 -17.11
N TYR A 53 11.11 10.22 -15.80
CA TYR A 53 11.98 11.10 -15.02
C TYR A 53 13.43 11.12 -15.58
N ILE A 54 14.01 9.94 -15.84
CA ILE A 54 15.36 9.80 -16.40
C ILE A 54 15.46 10.50 -17.76
N ALA A 55 14.46 10.29 -18.63
CA ALA A 55 14.40 10.90 -19.95
C ALA A 55 14.29 12.42 -19.89
N GLU A 56 13.49 12.96 -18.94
CA GLU A 56 13.36 14.38 -18.68
C GLU A 56 14.67 15.00 -18.23
N VAL A 57 15.33 14.45 -17.20
CA VAL A 57 16.64 14.94 -16.70
C VAL A 57 17.70 14.86 -17.78
N LEU A 58 17.70 13.81 -18.61
CA LEU A 58 18.61 13.66 -19.74
C LEU A 58 18.22 14.54 -20.94
N GLY A 59 17.00 15.08 -21.00
CA GLY A 59 16.50 15.84 -22.16
C GLY A 59 16.47 15.01 -23.43
N VAL A 60 16.15 13.73 -23.32
CA VAL A 60 16.03 12.79 -24.45
C VAL A 60 14.66 12.11 -24.42
N PRO A 61 14.11 11.73 -25.57
CA PRO A 61 12.86 10.94 -25.57
C PRO A 61 13.11 9.50 -25.07
N ILE A 62 12.11 8.88 -24.45
CA ILE A 62 12.20 7.52 -23.86
C ILE A 62 12.72 6.47 -24.84
N TYR A 63 12.29 6.51 -26.10
CA TYR A 63 12.73 5.53 -27.10
C TYR A 63 14.26 5.53 -27.36
N GLN A 64 14.97 6.58 -26.92
CA GLN A 64 16.44 6.59 -26.93
C GLN A 64 17.02 5.80 -25.75
N LEU A 65 16.26 5.55 -24.71
CA LEU A 65 16.71 4.83 -23.53
C LEU A 65 16.40 3.34 -23.65
N ILE A 66 15.23 2.98 -24.21
CA ILE A 66 14.68 1.64 -24.16
C ILE A 66 13.87 1.31 -25.42
N ASP A 67 13.81 0.02 -25.77
CA ASP A 67 12.93 -0.47 -26.82
C ASP A 67 11.49 -0.60 -26.28
N GLU A 68 10.48 -0.11 -27.03
CA GLU A 68 9.07 -0.05 -26.60
C GLU A 68 8.50 -1.38 -26.06
N GLY A 69 8.98 -2.52 -26.56
CA GLY A 69 8.53 -3.84 -26.11
C GLY A 69 8.90 -4.23 -24.68
N LEU A 70 9.85 -3.52 -24.03
CA LEU A 70 10.29 -3.79 -22.67
C LEU A 70 9.50 -3.03 -21.59
N LEU A 71 8.61 -2.13 -21.99
CA LEU A 71 7.78 -1.33 -21.08
C LEU A 71 6.48 -2.01 -20.65
N ILE A 72 6.19 -3.19 -21.18
CA ILE A 72 4.90 -3.83 -20.98
C ILE A 72 4.97 -4.82 -19.82
N VAL A 73 4.43 -4.43 -18.69
CA VAL A 73 4.17 -5.37 -17.59
C VAL A 73 3.16 -6.43 -18.06
N PRO A 74 3.43 -7.74 -17.88
CA PRO A 74 2.55 -8.79 -18.37
C PRO A 74 1.14 -8.70 -17.81
N LYS A 75 0.11 -8.77 -18.67
CA LYS A 75 -1.30 -8.69 -18.24
C LYS A 75 -1.70 -9.80 -17.26
N GLU A 76 -1.12 -10.98 -17.40
CA GLU A 76 -1.33 -12.10 -16.50
C GLU A 76 -0.83 -11.78 -15.10
N TYR A 77 0.36 -11.19 -14.98
CA TYR A 77 0.88 -10.70 -13.71
C TYR A 77 -0.04 -9.65 -13.07
N LEU A 78 -0.49 -8.66 -13.84
CA LEU A 78 -1.41 -7.62 -13.32
C LEU A 78 -2.72 -8.22 -12.76
N LYS A 79 -3.24 -9.31 -13.37
CA LYS A 79 -4.41 -10.03 -12.83
C LYS A 79 -4.09 -10.70 -11.49
N LEU A 80 -2.91 -11.30 -11.36
CA LEU A 80 -2.46 -11.93 -10.11
C LEU A 80 -2.27 -10.88 -9.01
N LYS A 81 -1.56 -9.78 -9.31
CA LYS A 81 -1.40 -8.63 -8.40
C LYS A 81 -2.75 -8.07 -7.96
N THR A 82 -3.70 -7.89 -8.88
CA THR A 82 -5.07 -7.44 -8.56
C THR A 82 -5.76 -8.38 -7.58
N LYS A 83 -5.62 -9.71 -7.73
CA LYS A 83 -6.19 -10.67 -6.77
C LYS A 83 -5.55 -10.50 -5.40
N LEU A 84 -4.22 -10.37 -5.31
CA LEU A 84 -3.50 -10.14 -4.06
C LEU A 84 -3.96 -8.85 -3.36
N ILE A 85 -4.15 -7.76 -4.11
CA ILE A 85 -4.63 -6.48 -3.55
C ILE A 85 -6.07 -6.60 -3.04
N ARG A 86 -6.95 -7.31 -3.74
CA ARG A 86 -8.38 -7.35 -3.42
C ARG A 86 -8.78 -8.39 -2.38
N GLN A 87 -8.05 -9.50 -2.30
CA GLN A 87 -8.35 -10.55 -1.34
C GLN A 87 -7.76 -10.24 0.04
N SER A 88 -8.61 -10.26 1.07
CA SER A 88 -8.16 -10.20 2.47
C SER A 88 -7.94 -11.62 3.00
N ILE A 89 -6.87 -11.82 3.79
CA ILE A 89 -6.53 -13.12 4.38
C ILE A 89 -7.43 -13.44 5.57
N TYR A 90 -7.66 -12.52 6.40
CA TYR A 90 -8.48 -12.51 7.63
C TYR A 90 -8.70 -13.90 8.28
N GLY A 91 -7.60 -14.59 8.67
CA GLY A 91 -7.67 -15.83 9.43
C GLY A 91 -8.30 -17.02 8.69
N ASP A 92 -8.38 -16.96 7.37
CA ASP A 92 -8.88 -18.01 6.50
C ASP A 92 -7.70 -18.77 5.87
N GLU A 93 -7.36 -19.94 6.42
CA GLU A 93 -6.22 -20.75 5.95
C GLU A 93 -6.30 -21.11 4.46
N GLU A 94 -7.51 -21.26 3.91
CA GLU A 94 -7.67 -21.56 2.49
C GLU A 94 -7.28 -20.36 1.64
N LYS A 95 -7.63 -19.14 2.06
CA LYS A 95 -7.20 -17.91 1.38
C LYS A 95 -5.70 -17.72 1.48
N VAL A 96 -5.09 -18.05 2.62
CA VAL A 96 -3.61 -18.02 2.77
C VAL A 96 -2.97 -18.92 1.72
N ARG A 97 -3.38 -20.20 1.63
CA ARG A 97 -2.85 -21.15 0.63
C ARG A 97 -3.04 -20.66 -0.81
N GLN A 98 -4.21 -20.08 -1.13
CA GLN A 98 -4.47 -19.53 -2.46
C GLN A 98 -3.55 -18.36 -2.79
N ARG A 99 -3.22 -17.51 -1.84
CA ARG A 99 -2.29 -16.39 -2.04
C ARG A 99 -0.86 -16.86 -2.16
N GLU A 100 -0.43 -17.84 -1.36
CA GLU A 100 0.89 -18.48 -1.49
C GLU A 100 1.08 -19.03 -2.90
N ALA A 101 0.10 -19.76 -3.46
CA ALA A 101 0.16 -20.24 -4.84
C ALA A 101 0.25 -19.11 -5.88
N ILE A 102 -0.37 -17.95 -5.62
CA ILE A 102 -0.24 -16.77 -6.50
C ILE A 102 1.18 -16.20 -6.43
N PHE A 103 1.78 -16.09 -5.24
CA PHE A 103 3.16 -15.62 -5.09
C PHE A 103 4.16 -16.57 -5.76
N GLU A 104 3.99 -17.89 -5.61
CA GLU A 104 4.78 -18.88 -6.31
C GLU A 104 4.69 -18.71 -7.84
N GLU A 105 3.46 -18.57 -8.38
CA GLU A 105 3.26 -18.33 -9.81
C GLU A 105 3.94 -17.05 -10.29
N ILE A 106 3.87 -15.95 -9.51
CA ILE A 106 4.55 -14.69 -9.84
C ILE A 106 6.05 -14.88 -9.83
N GLN A 107 6.59 -15.53 -8.81
CA GLN A 107 8.03 -15.77 -8.66
C GLN A 107 8.62 -16.60 -9.81
N GLU A 108 7.94 -17.68 -10.19
CA GLU A 108 8.44 -18.58 -11.23
C GLU A 108 8.33 -18.01 -12.65
N ARG A 109 7.28 -17.23 -12.94
CA ARG A 109 6.95 -16.85 -14.32
C ARG A 109 7.27 -15.41 -14.68
N PHE A 110 7.26 -14.51 -13.72
CA PHE A 110 7.26 -13.08 -14.03
C PHE A 110 8.35 -12.29 -13.30
N TYR A 111 8.71 -12.65 -12.08
CA TYR A 111 9.46 -11.79 -11.15
C TYR A 111 10.74 -11.19 -11.74
N ASP A 112 11.59 -12.01 -12.40
CA ASP A 112 12.85 -11.56 -12.99
C ASP A 112 12.68 -10.58 -14.18
N GLN A 113 11.48 -10.50 -14.75
CA GLN A 113 11.15 -9.63 -15.87
C GLN A 113 10.44 -8.34 -15.42
N LEU A 114 10.05 -8.26 -14.15
CA LEU A 114 9.33 -7.11 -13.62
C LEU A 114 10.27 -5.93 -13.39
N PRO A 115 9.79 -4.69 -13.61
CA PRO A 115 10.45 -3.50 -13.09
C PRO A 115 10.59 -3.56 -11.57
N GLU A 116 11.61 -2.87 -11.03
CA GLU A 116 11.88 -2.84 -9.58
C GLU A 116 10.63 -2.49 -8.75
N ASP A 117 9.86 -1.48 -9.17
CA ASP A 117 8.67 -1.05 -8.46
C ASP A 117 7.60 -2.17 -8.36
N GLU A 118 7.50 -3.02 -9.39
CA GLU A 118 6.60 -4.17 -9.37
C GLU A 118 7.15 -5.32 -8.52
N GLN A 119 8.47 -5.55 -8.52
CA GLN A 119 9.11 -6.51 -7.61
C GLN A 119 8.89 -6.12 -6.16
N VAL A 120 9.13 -4.84 -5.82
CA VAL A 120 8.87 -4.29 -4.47
C VAL A 120 7.41 -4.43 -4.08
N SER A 121 6.46 -4.21 -5.02
CA SER A 121 5.04 -4.44 -4.75
C SER A 121 4.75 -5.88 -4.31
N VAL A 122 5.36 -6.87 -4.99
CA VAL A 122 5.18 -8.29 -4.66
C VAL A 122 5.76 -8.60 -3.28
N GLU A 123 6.97 -8.12 -3.00
CA GLU A 123 7.65 -8.33 -1.72
C GLU A 123 6.89 -7.68 -0.56
N VAL A 124 6.37 -6.45 -0.74
CA VAL A 124 5.57 -5.77 0.28
C VAL A 124 4.25 -6.51 0.52
N LEU A 125 3.58 -7.00 -0.52
CA LEU A 125 2.37 -7.82 -0.37
C LEU A 125 2.65 -9.13 0.37
N GLN A 126 3.80 -9.78 0.12
CA GLN A 126 4.22 -10.95 0.89
C GLN A 126 4.50 -10.61 2.35
N ALA A 127 5.19 -9.49 2.60
CA ALA A 127 5.48 -9.03 3.96
C ALA A 127 4.19 -8.72 4.75
N ILE A 128 3.20 -8.10 4.11
CA ILE A 128 1.88 -7.88 4.71
C ILE A 128 1.21 -9.20 5.08
N ASP A 129 1.23 -10.19 4.18
CA ASP A 129 0.66 -11.52 4.44
C ASP A 129 1.40 -12.22 5.59
N ASP A 130 2.72 -12.14 5.61
CA ASP A 130 3.54 -12.72 6.68
C ASP A 130 3.21 -12.10 8.05
N VAL A 131 3.08 -10.78 8.13
CA VAL A 131 2.68 -10.12 9.38
C VAL A 131 1.32 -10.61 9.86
N TYR A 132 0.35 -10.82 8.98
CA TYR A 132 -0.97 -11.33 9.37
C TYR A 132 -0.97 -12.79 9.84
N VAL A 133 -0.07 -13.61 9.32
CA VAL A 133 0.01 -15.04 9.65
C VAL A 133 0.89 -15.29 10.87
N SER A 134 2.04 -14.62 10.95
CA SER A 134 3.06 -14.85 11.97
C SER A 134 2.95 -13.91 13.18
N GLU A 135 2.19 -12.81 13.06
CA GLU A 135 2.20 -11.70 14.02
C GLU A 135 3.61 -11.14 14.27
N ASN A 136 4.49 -11.24 13.27
CA ASN A 136 5.88 -10.77 13.31
C ASN A 136 6.15 -9.85 12.10
N ALA A 137 6.78 -8.70 12.31
CA ALA A 137 7.06 -7.71 11.28
C ALA A 137 8.49 -7.75 10.72
N GLU A 138 9.36 -8.64 11.21
CA GLU A 138 10.79 -8.68 10.86
C GLU A 138 11.04 -8.80 9.35
N PHE A 139 10.23 -9.60 8.64
CA PHE A 139 10.39 -9.79 7.19
C PHE A 139 10.21 -8.48 6.40
N GLY A 140 9.33 -7.59 6.85
CA GLY A 140 9.06 -6.30 6.19
C GLY A 140 10.04 -5.18 6.53
N GLU A 141 10.87 -5.32 7.58
CA GLU A 141 11.74 -4.23 8.07
C GLU A 141 12.71 -3.75 6.98
N GLY A 142 13.37 -4.66 6.27
CA GLY A 142 14.30 -4.30 5.21
C GLY A 142 13.66 -3.52 4.06
N LEU A 143 12.40 -3.79 3.74
CA LEU A 143 11.64 -3.04 2.73
C LEU A 143 11.31 -1.63 3.23
N ILE A 144 10.89 -1.52 4.49
CA ILE A 144 10.62 -0.23 5.12
C ILE A 144 11.91 0.61 5.17
N GLU A 145 13.02 0.06 5.65
CA GLU A 145 14.31 0.77 5.72
C GLU A 145 14.79 1.27 4.35
N GLU A 146 14.51 0.52 3.28
CA GLU A 146 15.00 0.87 1.95
C GLU A 146 14.13 1.90 1.24
N TYR A 147 12.79 1.83 1.34
CA TYR A 147 11.88 2.58 0.48
C TYR A 147 11.03 3.63 1.21
N PHE A 148 10.93 3.55 2.55
CA PHE A 148 9.99 4.39 3.29
C PHE A 148 10.37 5.87 3.28
N GLU A 149 11.66 6.20 3.37
CA GLU A 149 12.11 7.60 3.31
C GLU A 149 11.68 8.28 2.00
N GLN A 150 11.81 7.59 0.86
CA GLN A 150 11.37 8.10 -0.43
C GLN A 150 9.85 8.32 -0.45
N THR A 151 9.06 7.38 0.08
CA THR A 151 7.60 7.54 0.21
C THR A 151 7.25 8.78 1.03
N MET A 152 7.98 9.03 2.11
CA MET A 152 7.75 10.19 2.96
C MET A 152 8.13 11.53 2.34
N LEU A 153 8.89 11.58 1.26
CA LEU A 153 9.17 12.81 0.50
C LEU A 153 7.99 13.22 -0.39
N ARG A 154 7.08 12.30 -0.71
CA ARG A 154 5.94 12.53 -1.60
C ARG A 154 4.75 13.15 -0.87
N THR A 155 3.99 13.93 -1.60
CA THR A 155 2.70 14.49 -1.14
C THR A 155 1.51 13.74 -1.74
N GLU A 156 1.71 13.11 -2.91
CA GLU A 156 0.76 12.22 -3.56
C GLU A 156 1.33 10.81 -3.57
N TYR A 157 0.55 9.84 -3.13
CA TYR A 157 1.00 8.46 -2.98
C TYR A 157 0.59 7.61 -4.18
N SER A 158 1.53 6.87 -4.74
CA SER A 158 1.28 5.82 -5.72
C SER A 158 0.72 4.56 -5.05
N THR A 159 0.30 3.58 -5.87
CA THR A 159 -0.10 2.25 -5.36
C THR A 159 1.00 1.61 -4.51
N ASN A 160 2.26 1.76 -4.90
CA ASN A 160 3.39 1.20 -4.14
C ASN A 160 3.64 1.95 -2.83
N ASP A 161 3.47 3.28 -2.83
CA ASP A 161 3.55 4.07 -1.60
C ASP A 161 2.46 3.65 -0.61
N LEU A 162 1.23 3.43 -1.08
CA LEU A 162 0.13 2.94 -0.23
C LEU A 162 0.41 1.55 0.35
N LEU A 163 0.99 0.63 -0.43
CA LEU A 163 1.39 -0.69 0.05
C LEU A 163 2.43 -0.57 1.17
N LEU A 164 3.44 0.27 0.97
CA LEU A 164 4.50 0.46 1.95
C LEU A 164 4.01 1.16 3.22
N LEU A 165 3.12 2.15 3.10
CA LEU A 165 2.45 2.80 4.23
C LEU A 165 1.62 1.78 5.02
N TYR A 166 0.89 0.90 4.33
CA TYR A 166 0.11 -0.14 4.99
C TYR A 166 0.99 -1.11 5.78
N LEU A 167 2.09 -1.60 5.17
CA LEU A 167 3.07 -2.43 5.86
C LEU A 167 3.68 -1.72 7.07
N TYR A 168 4.02 -0.43 6.94
CA TYR A 168 4.61 0.36 8.01
C TYR A 168 3.68 0.44 9.23
N PHE A 169 2.43 0.90 9.06
CA PHE A 169 1.49 1.02 10.17
C PHE A 169 1.07 -0.33 10.75
N LEU A 170 0.98 -1.37 9.92
CA LEU A 170 0.76 -2.74 10.39
C LEU A 170 1.92 -3.22 11.26
N SER A 171 3.16 -2.95 10.86
CA SER A 171 4.36 -3.28 11.64
C SER A 171 4.41 -2.55 12.98
N LEU A 172 4.08 -1.26 13.02
CA LEU A 172 3.97 -0.50 14.25
C LEU A 172 2.90 -1.06 15.20
N ALA A 173 1.73 -1.43 14.66
CA ALA A 173 0.65 -2.02 15.44
C ALA A 173 1.07 -3.34 16.10
N VAL A 174 1.71 -4.24 15.35
CA VAL A 174 2.21 -5.53 15.88
C VAL A 174 3.29 -5.34 16.95
N LYS A 175 4.20 -4.36 16.76
CA LYS A 175 5.25 -4.02 17.73
C LYS A 175 4.76 -3.19 18.92
N ALA A 176 3.51 -2.75 18.90
CA ALA A 176 2.96 -1.77 19.85
C ALA A 176 3.79 -0.48 19.92
N GLU A 177 4.38 -0.06 18.81
CA GLU A 177 5.18 1.16 18.70
C GLU A 177 4.32 2.35 18.29
N ARG A 178 4.74 3.57 18.71
CA ARG A 178 4.03 4.82 18.44
C ARG A 178 4.87 5.74 17.57
N ASP A 179 4.29 6.17 16.43
CA ASP A 179 4.84 7.21 15.57
C ASP A 179 3.75 8.20 15.14
N GLU A 180 3.46 9.16 16.01
CA GLU A 180 2.46 10.19 15.76
C GLU A 180 2.94 11.20 14.69
N VAL A 181 4.25 11.40 14.53
CA VAL A 181 4.80 12.36 13.56
C VAL A 181 4.53 11.86 12.14
N THR A 182 4.88 10.61 11.87
CA THR A 182 4.60 9.99 10.57
C THR A 182 3.11 9.85 10.33
N LEU A 183 2.34 9.42 11.35
CA LEU A 183 0.88 9.33 11.26
C LEU A 183 0.25 10.66 10.82
N ASN A 184 0.60 11.77 11.48
CA ASN A 184 0.07 13.10 11.16
C ASN A 184 0.39 13.51 9.72
N LYS A 185 1.64 13.33 9.29
CA LYS A 185 2.05 13.64 7.93
C LYS A 185 1.29 12.82 6.89
N VAL A 186 1.17 11.51 7.11
CA VAL A 186 0.46 10.61 6.20
C VAL A 186 -1.02 10.93 6.14
N CYS A 187 -1.67 11.16 7.29
CA CYS A 187 -3.09 11.52 7.33
C CYS A 187 -3.36 12.84 6.58
N LEU A 188 -2.56 13.89 6.80
CA LEU A 188 -2.70 15.15 6.08
C LEU A 188 -2.55 14.99 4.56
N ASN A 189 -1.59 14.18 4.12
CA ASN A 189 -1.39 13.93 2.69
C ASN A 189 -2.52 13.09 2.09
N ILE A 190 -2.96 12.01 2.76
CA ILE A 190 -4.02 11.11 2.26
C ILE A 190 -5.36 11.83 2.15
N VAL A 191 -5.71 12.66 3.12
CA VAL A 191 -6.96 13.44 3.13
C VAL A 191 -7.03 14.42 1.95
N SER A 192 -5.88 14.90 1.49
CA SER A 192 -5.81 15.83 0.34
C SER A 192 -5.84 15.13 -1.03
N GLN A 193 -5.77 13.81 -1.10
CA GLN A 193 -5.70 13.07 -2.37
C GLN A 193 -7.11 12.84 -2.94
N THR A 194 -7.29 13.24 -4.19
CA THR A 194 -8.60 13.19 -4.90
C THR A 194 -8.58 12.35 -6.17
N ASN A 195 -7.47 11.68 -6.50
CA ASN A 195 -7.36 10.91 -7.74
C ASN A 195 -7.71 9.44 -7.52
N TYR A 196 -8.85 9.01 -8.03
CA TYR A 196 -9.41 7.66 -7.85
C TYR A 196 -9.59 6.90 -9.19
N ASP A 197 -8.74 7.15 -10.18
CA ASP A 197 -8.93 6.58 -11.52
C ASP A 197 -8.60 5.08 -11.61
N ASP A 198 -7.79 4.52 -10.68
CA ASP A 198 -7.43 3.11 -10.64
C ASP A 198 -8.20 2.35 -9.54
N THR A 199 -8.93 1.32 -9.95
CA THR A 199 -9.71 0.48 -9.03
C THR A 199 -8.85 -0.24 -7.98
N ASN A 200 -7.63 -0.67 -8.33
CA ASN A 200 -6.72 -1.29 -7.36
C ASN A 200 -6.20 -0.27 -6.35
N TYR A 201 -5.91 0.94 -6.81
CA TYR A 201 -5.56 2.07 -5.96
C TYR A 201 -6.64 2.35 -4.92
N ILE A 202 -7.90 2.43 -5.36
CA ILE A 202 -9.04 2.69 -4.47
C ILE A 202 -9.18 1.60 -3.40
N HIS A 203 -9.13 0.33 -3.77
CA HIS A 203 -9.23 -0.77 -2.80
C HIS A 203 -8.07 -0.75 -1.79
N LEU A 204 -6.87 -0.40 -2.25
CA LEU A 204 -5.73 -0.30 -1.35
C LEU A 204 -5.82 0.93 -0.45
N LEU A 205 -6.25 2.07 -0.99
CA LEU A 205 -6.51 3.29 -0.21
C LEU A 205 -7.52 3.02 0.92
N GLN A 206 -8.63 2.34 0.63
CA GLN A 206 -9.60 1.96 1.66
C GLN A 206 -8.96 1.11 2.77
N ARG A 207 -8.08 0.17 2.43
CA ARG A 207 -7.35 -0.64 3.43
C ARG A 207 -6.39 0.20 4.26
N VAL A 208 -5.64 1.09 3.62
CA VAL A 208 -4.73 2.02 4.33
C VAL A 208 -5.52 2.90 5.29
N LEU A 209 -6.63 3.48 4.84
CA LEU A 209 -7.49 4.32 5.66
C LEU A 209 -8.06 3.54 6.88
N ILE A 210 -8.52 2.31 6.67
CA ILE A 210 -8.97 1.42 7.77
C ILE A 210 -7.80 1.15 8.73
N GLY A 211 -6.62 0.79 8.21
CA GLY A 211 -5.42 0.54 9.01
C GLY A 211 -5.01 1.76 9.84
N LEU A 212 -5.05 2.96 9.25
CA LEU A 212 -4.76 4.21 9.96
C LEU A 212 -5.74 4.48 11.10
N VAL A 213 -7.04 4.20 10.91
CA VAL A 213 -8.02 4.36 11.99
C VAL A 213 -7.79 3.35 13.10
N LEU A 214 -7.56 2.09 12.77
CA LEU A 214 -7.27 1.05 13.76
C LEU A 214 -6.01 1.39 14.56
N TYR A 215 -4.93 1.79 13.89
CA TYR A 215 -3.70 2.23 14.55
C TYR A 215 -3.93 3.43 15.47
N GLN A 216 -4.72 4.44 15.04
CA GLN A 216 -5.08 5.58 15.89
C GLN A 216 -5.86 5.16 17.14
N LEU A 217 -6.80 4.21 17.01
CA LEU A 217 -7.53 3.66 18.15
C LEU A 217 -6.60 2.94 19.14
N ASP A 218 -5.65 2.14 18.65
CA ASP A 218 -4.70 1.40 19.47
C ASP A 218 -3.78 2.31 20.28
N ILE A 219 -3.33 3.42 19.69
CA ILE A 219 -2.48 4.39 20.38
C ILE A 219 -3.27 5.48 21.14
N ALA A 220 -4.60 5.38 21.18
CA ALA A 220 -5.50 6.37 21.79
C ALA A 220 -5.32 7.80 21.24
N TYR A 221 -5.08 7.91 19.94
CA TYR A 221 -4.96 9.16 19.18
C TYR A 221 -6.10 9.24 18.16
N HIS A 222 -6.99 10.24 18.24
CA HIS A 222 -8.27 10.20 17.52
C HIS A 222 -8.49 11.37 16.55
N GLU A 223 -7.45 12.17 16.29
CA GLU A 223 -7.59 13.47 15.58
C GLU A 223 -8.15 13.34 14.17
N PHE A 224 -7.67 12.36 13.38
CA PHE A 224 -8.06 12.21 11.97
C PHE A 224 -9.18 11.19 11.74
N ILE A 225 -9.64 10.49 12.78
CA ILE A 225 -10.64 9.42 12.61
C ILE A 225 -11.94 9.91 11.95
N PRO A 226 -12.56 11.03 12.38
CA PRO A 226 -13.81 11.50 11.78
C PRO A 226 -13.67 11.80 10.29
N GLU A 227 -12.56 12.41 9.88
CA GLU A 227 -12.29 12.78 8.50
C GLU A 227 -12.02 11.57 7.63
N ILE A 228 -11.20 10.63 8.10
CA ILE A 228 -10.94 9.35 7.40
C ILE A 228 -12.23 8.56 7.22
N LEU A 229 -13.09 8.49 8.23
CA LEU A 229 -14.39 7.82 8.12
C LEU A 229 -15.31 8.51 7.10
N SER A 230 -15.26 9.86 6.97
CA SER A 230 -15.98 10.57 5.92
C SER A 230 -15.50 10.18 4.53
N ILE A 231 -14.18 10.18 4.32
CA ILE A 231 -13.56 9.78 3.05
C ILE A 231 -13.92 8.34 2.68
N LEU A 232 -13.86 7.40 3.63
CA LEU A 232 -14.25 6.01 3.39
C LEU A 232 -15.71 5.90 2.91
N ARG A 233 -16.63 6.69 3.47
CA ARG A 233 -18.04 6.70 3.04
C ARG A 233 -18.20 7.31 1.65
N GLU A 234 -17.51 8.41 1.35
CA GLU A 234 -17.50 9.05 0.03
C GLU A 234 -17.00 8.09 -1.04
N ILE A 235 -15.86 7.45 -0.80
CA ILE A 235 -15.31 6.44 -1.71
C ILE A 235 -16.33 5.31 -1.99
N MET A 236 -16.97 4.75 -0.94
CA MET A 236 -17.98 3.70 -1.11
C MET A 236 -19.16 4.14 -1.98
N ILE A 237 -19.58 5.39 -1.87
CA ILE A 237 -20.67 5.96 -2.69
C ILE A 237 -20.21 6.14 -4.14
N ASP A 238 -19.02 6.71 -4.35
CA ASP A 238 -18.51 7.07 -5.67
C ASP A 238 -18.24 5.83 -6.54
N ILE A 239 -17.70 4.76 -5.92
CA ILE A 239 -17.45 3.50 -6.66
C ILE A 239 -18.65 2.56 -6.67
N GLY A 240 -19.73 2.87 -5.93
CA GLY A 240 -20.91 2.03 -5.80
C GLY A 240 -20.67 0.69 -5.08
N ASP A 241 -19.59 0.57 -4.29
CA ASP A 241 -19.24 -0.63 -3.51
C ASP A 241 -19.37 -0.37 -2.01
N THR A 242 -20.38 -0.95 -1.40
CA THR A 242 -20.67 -0.84 0.03
C THR A 242 -20.25 -2.07 0.83
N SER A 243 -19.44 -2.96 0.27
CA SER A 243 -18.99 -4.20 0.93
C SER A 243 -18.23 -3.96 2.23
N LEU A 244 -17.51 -2.83 2.34
CA LEU A 244 -16.79 -2.42 3.55
C LEU A 244 -17.65 -1.71 4.59
N LYS A 245 -18.93 -1.45 4.30
CA LYS A 245 -19.82 -0.72 5.22
C LYS A 245 -19.88 -1.33 6.63
N PRO A 246 -20.01 -2.67 6.80
CA PRO A 246 -19.99 -3.27 8.14
C PRO A 246 -18.67 -3.02 8.88
N THR A 247 -17.53 -3.05 8.19
CA THR A 247 -16.22 -2.77 8.78
C THR A 247 -16.13 -1.30 9.23
N VAL A 248 -16.59 -0.37 8.41
CA VAL A 248 -16.63 1.06 8.75
C VAL A 248 -17.54 1.29 9.95
N ASP A 249 -18.75 0.70 9.97
CA ASP A 249 -19.67 0.80 11.12
C ASP A 249 -19.03 0.22 12.41
N PHE A 250 -18.30 -0.89 12.32
CA PHE A 250 -17.57 -1.45 13.47
C PHE A 250 -16.48 -0.50 14.00
N ILE A 251 -15.70 0.09 13.11
CA ILE A 251 -14.67 1.08 13.50
C ILE A 251 -15.31 2.32 14.12
N GLU A 252 -16.44 2.79 13.59
CA GLU A 252 -17.22 3.88 14.20
C GLU A 252 -17.71 3.53 15.60
N ALA A 253 -18.14 2.28 15.83
CA ALA A 253 -18.52 1.82 17.17
C ALA A 253 -17.33 1.95 18.15
N LYS A 254 -16.13 1.51 17.76
CA LYS A 254 -14.91 1.67 18.57
C LYS A 254 -14.57 3.14 18.80
N TYR A 255 -14.65 3.98 17.77
CA TYR A 255 -14.40 5.41 17.89
C TYR A 255 -15.38 6.10 18.86
N TYR A 256 -16.68 5.84 18.74
CA TYR A 256 -17.64 6.40 19.69
C TYR A 256 -17.42 5.91 21.12
N LEU A 257 -16.99 4.64 21.29
CA LEU A 257 -16.71 4.10 22.62
C LEU A 257 -15.44 4.68 23.23
N TYR A 258 -14.33 4.65 22.52
CA TYR A 258 -13.01 4.97 23.07
C TYR A 258 -12.59 6.43 22.85
N GLY A 259 -13.00 7.06 21.76
CA GLY A 259 -12.75 8.46 21.43
C GLY A 259 -13.77 9.40 22.07
N GLU A 260 -15.02 9.34 21.64
CA GLU A 260 -16.08 10.23 22.05
C GLU A 260 -16.70 9.90 23.43
N LYS A 261 -16.45 8.68 23.95
CA LYS A 261 -17.04 8.14 25.19
C LYS A 261 -18.58 8.06 25.16
N ASP A 262 -19.18 7.98 23.97
CA ASP A 262 -20.62 7.87 23.72
C ASP A 262 -21.02 6.37 23.57
N LYS A 263 -21.36 5.77 24.69
CA LYS A 263 -21.74 4.34 24.74
C LYS A 263 -23.02 4.02 23.95
N GLU A 264 -23.95 4.95 23.89
CA GLU A 264 -25.22 4.76 23.19
C GLU A 264 -24.99 4.70 21.68
N LYS A 265 -24.25 5.67 21.14
CA LYS A 265 -23.87 5.63 19.73
C LYS A 265 -22.97 4.44 19.39
N ALA A 266 -22.04 4.09 20.26
CA ALA A 266 -21.20 2.91 20.06
C ALA A 266 -22.08 1.64 19.87
N LEU A 267 -23.07 1.42 20.74
CA LEU A 267 -24.00 0.29 20.61
C LEU A 267 -24.81 0.33 19.31
N GLN A 268 -25.29 1.51 18.89
CA GLN A 268 -25.98 1.65 17.61
C GLN A 268 -25.12 1.26 16.41
N TYR A 269 -23.84 1.63 16.42
CA TYR A 269 -22.92 1.28 15.35
C TYR A 269 -22.49 -0.19 15.39
N TYR A 270 -22.35 -0.81 16.56
CA TYR A 270 -22.18 -2.24 16.68
C TYR A 270 -23.35 -3.02 16.05
N GLU A 271 -24.60 -2.60 16.30
CA GLU A 271 -25.77 -3.23 15.68
C GLU A 271 -25.80 -3.04 14.15
N LYS A 272 -25.43 -1.86 13.65
CA LYS A 272 -25.29 -1.63 12.20
C LYS A 272 -24.26 -2.57 11.58
N ALA A 273 -23.10 -2.72 12.21
CA ALA A 273 -22.03 -3.61 11.72
C ALA A 273 -22.47 -5.07 11.69
N ILE A 274 -23.13 -5.55 12.76
CA ILE A 274 -23.67 -6.92 12.86
C ILE A 274 -24.71 -7.18 11.77
N ASN A 275 -25.69 -6.30 11.62
CA ASN A 275 -26.76 -6.43 10.62
C ASN A 275 -26.22 -6.33 9.19
N GLY A 276 -25.25 -5.44 8.95
CA GLY A 276 -24.61 -5.30 7.65
C GLY A 276 -23.79 -6.53 7.27
N ALA A 277 -23.03 -7.11 8.21
CA ALA A 277 -22.29 -8.35 7.99
C ALA A 277 -23.23 -9.54 7.69
N GLU A 278 -24.35 -9.63 8.40
CA GLU A 278 -25.38 -10.64 8.14
C GLU A 278 -25.99 -10.49 6.74
N PHE A 279 -26.32 -9.26 6.35
CA PHE A 279 -26.84 -8.97 5.01
C PHE A 279 -25.89 -9.39 3.89
N LEU A 280 -24.57 -9.20 4.10
CA LEU A 280 -23.52 -9.61 3.17
C LEU A 280 -23.17 -11.11 3.27
N ASN A 281 -23.80 -11.89 4.15
CA ASN A 281 -23.48 -13.29 4.47
C ASN A 281 -22.04 -13.47 5.01
N ASP A 282 -21.41 -12.44 5.58
CA ASP A 282 -20.11 -12.54 6.24
C ASP A 282 -20.28 -12.93 7.71
N MET A 283 -20.56 -14.22 7.93
CA MET A 283 -20.80 -14.75 9.27
C MET A 283 -19.54 -14.73 10.16
N ASN A 284 -18.35 -14.82 9.55
CA ASN A 284 -17.09 -14.75 10.28
C ASN A 284 -16.89 -13.35 10.88
N PHE A 285 -17.07 -12.32 10.07
CA PHE A 285 -16.98 -10.95 10.55
C PHE A 285 -18.09 -10.62 11.55
N LYS A 286 -19.33 -11.03 11.30
CA LYS A 286 -20.44 -10.88 12.24
C LYS A 286 -20.10 -11.42 13.63
N ASN A 287 -19.61 -12.67 13.71
CA ASN A 287 -19.25 -13.30 14.99
C ASN A 287 -18.16 -12.53 15.73
N ARG A 288 -17.13 -12.07 15.01
CA ARG A 288 -16.07 -11.22 15.58
C ARG A 288 -16.62 -9.92 16.16
N VAL A 289 -17.50 -9.24 15.43
CA VAL A 289 -18.11 -7.99 15.91
C VAL A 289 -18.93 -8.23 17.18
N ILE A 290 -19.66 -9.37 17.26
CA ILE A 290 -20.40 -9.75 18.47
C ILE A 290 -19.45 -10.02 19.64
N GLU A 291 -18.34 -10.73 19.42
CA GLU A 291 -17.33 -11.00 20.45
C GLU A 291 -16.72 -9.69 20.99
N GLU A 292 -16.33 -8.79 20.09
CA GLU A 292 -15.78 -7.50 20.46
C GLU A 292 -16.80 -6.62 21.22
N LYS A 293 -18.07 -6.60 20.76
CA LYS A 293 -19.15 -5.94 21.48
C LYS A 293 -19.31 -6.46 22.91
N ASN A 294 -19.27 -7.80 23.10
CA ASN A 294 -19.40 -8.42 24.42
C ASN A 294 -18.19 -8.12 25.34
N LYS A 295 -16.98 -7.95 24.77
CA LYS A 295 -15.81 -7.51 25.54
C LYS A 295 -15.96 -6.04 25.99
N ASP A 296 -16.45 -5.19 25.12
CA ASP A 296 -16.60 -3.75 25.35
C ASP A 296 -17.80 -3.41 26.26
N PHE A 297 -18.82 -4.26 26.28
CA PHE A 297 -20.04 -4.13 27.09
C PHE A 297 -20.32 -5.43 27.85
N PRO A 298 -19.51 -5.74 28.89
CA PRO A 298 -19.64 -6.95 29.70
C PRO A 298 -20.92 -7.02 30.53
#